data_49bb7cc6919fc271e8e204be09745f60
#
_entry.id   49bb7cc6919fc271e8e204be09745f60
#
_cell.length_a   1.000
_cell.length_b   1.000
_cell.length_c   1.000
_cell.angle_alpha   90.00
_cell.angle_beta   90.00
_cell.angle_gamma   90.00
#
_symmetry.space_group_name_H-M   'P 1'
#
loop_
_entity.id
_entity.type
_entity.pdbx_description
1 polymer ?
#
loop_
_entity_poly.entity_id
_entity_poly.type
_entity_poly.pdbx_seq_one_letter_code
_entity_poly.pdbx_strand_id
1 'polypeptide(L)'
;MSAARQTGGPTAPAGLLEALDAYERALADDDLAALDDAFVRSPGTLRGDDRGLLVGHEAISAFRGTRGGIAPRHLSRVEVRVLAEDLALVVSVSAFRDGGSGLQTQLWRHDADAWRIEAAHVTGRPRPLDTTVWRVVGDPLLPPTGSGPLDDATVAVKDLYAVAGHRVGAGNPTHLRESEPVTATAAAVTALLDAGASVRGIARTDEFAYALTGRNEHHGTPPNGADPSRVPGGSSSGSASAVRSGAADVGLGTDTAGSLRIPASYQGLWGLRTTHGLVDRAGLLPLAPSFDTVGWLTRDADTLVRALDASVPHDADRAPEAGVPVVLAELLAAADPATQDAFSAVAGHLPVVTLDDLGIPPLDDLRELLR
;
A
#
# COMPACT_ATOMS: atom_id res chain seq x y z
N MET A 1 -9.16 31.57 0.88
CA MET A 1 -8.32 30.96 1.95
C MET A 1 -8.18 31.99 3.06
N SER A 2 -8.37 31.60 4.34
CA SER A 2 -8.18 32.52 5.47
C SER A 2 -6.69 32.68 5.68
N ALA A 3 -6.20 33.92 5.80
CA ALA A 3 -4.79 34.22 6.10
C ALA A 3 -4.36 33.56 7.41
N ALA A 4 -3.10 33.13 7.48
CA ALA A 4 -2.55 32.55 8.69
C ALA A 4 -2.65 33.56 9.85
N ARG A 5 -3.35 33.17 10.89
CA ARG A 5 -3.45 33.97 12.12
C ARG A 5 -2.68 33.26 13.21
N GLN A 6 -1.78 34.01 13.85
CA GLN A 6 -1.11 33.53 15.03
C GLN A 6 -2.16 33.28 16.13
N THR A 7 -2.13 32.08 16.72
CA THR A 7 -3.14 31.66 17.74
C THR A 7 -2.64 31.83 19.18
N GLY A 8 -1.32 32.10 19.37
CA GLY A 8 -0.72 32.29 20.68
C GLY A 8 0.73 32.78 20.60
N GLY A 9 1.28 33.26 21.74
CA GLY A 9 2.67 33.70 21.85
C GLY A 9 2.88 35.21 21.61
N PRO A 10 4.14 35.69 21.60
CA PRO A 10 4.48 37.09 21.30
C PRO A 10 4.11 37.43 19.86
N THR A 11 3.87 38.74 19.60
CA THR A 11 3.56 39.22 18.24
C THR A 11 4.61 38.77 17.25
N ALA A 12 4.19 38.19 16.12
CA ALA A 12 5.09 37.79 15.04
C ALA A 12 5.83 39.02 14.48
N PRO A 13 7.12 38.88 14.08
CA PRO A 13 7.84 39.92 13.39
C PRO A 13 7.14 40.33 12.08
N ALA A 14 7.31 41.58 11.69
CA ALA A 14 6.73 42.10 10.45
C ALA A 14 7.16 41.27 9.23
N GLY A 15 6.22 40.97 8.34
CA GLY A 15 6.44 40.17 7.12
C GLY A 15 6.52 38.65 7.30
N LEU A 16 6.67 38.12 8.53
CA LEU A 16 6.82 36.68 8.74
C LEU A 16 5.55 35.89 8.40
N LEU A 17 4.39 36.34 8.85
CA LEU A 17 3.11 35.65 8.56
C LEU A 17 2.73 35.76 7.09
N GLU A 18 3.06 36.88 6.43
CA GLU A 18 2.90 37.08 4.99
C GLU A 18 3.78 36.09 4.21
N ALA A 19 5.03 35.88 4.64
CA ALA A 19 5.93 34.88 4.04
C ALA A 19 5.43 33.43 4.24
N LEU A 20 4.91 33.12 5.41
CA LEU A 20 4.27 31.84 5.69
C LEU A 20 3.05 31.60 4.79
N ASP A 21 2.19 32.60 4.63
CA ASP A 21 1.01 32.54 3.75
C ASP A 21 1.41 32.38 2.28
N ALA A 22 2.48 33.05 1.84
CA ALA A 22 3.03 32.91 0.49
C ALA A 22 3.55 31.48 0.25
N TYR A 23 4.27 30.93 1.22
CA TYR A 23 4.76 29.55 1.18
C TYR A 23 3.61 28.51 1.11
N GLU A 24 2.55 28.69 1.91
CA GLU A 24 1.39 27.77 1.87
C GLU A 24 0.60 27.88 0.56
N ARG A 25 0.51 29.09 -0.06
CA ARG A 25 -0.06 29.24 -1.41
C ARG A 25 0.80 28.55 -2.47
N ALA A 26 2.12 28.75 -2.44
CA ALA A 26 3.03 28.09 -3.36
C ALA A 26 2.94 26.55 -3.27
N LEU A 27 2.75 26.00 -2.06
CA LEU A 27 2.50 24.57 -1.87
C LEU A 27 1.16 24.12 -2.46
N ALA A 28 0.10 24.92 -2.34
CA ALA A 28 -1.22 24.58 -2.87
C ALA A 28 -1.29 24.65 -4.40
N ASP A 29 -0.55 25.59 -4.99
CA ASP A 29 -0.53 25.86 -6.42
C ASP A 29 0.57 25.09 -7.16
N ASP A 30 1.40 24.31 -6.42
CA ASP A 30 2.60 23.59 -6.91
C ASP A 30 3.59 24.54 -7.64
N ASP A 31 3.71 25.78 -7.14
CA ASP A 31 4.62 26.78 -7.69
C ASP A 31 6.07 26.50 -7.24
N LEU A 32 6.78 25.75 -8.08
CA LEU A 32 8.15 25.31 -7.79
C LEU A 32 9.12 26.48 -7.63
N ALA A 33 8.93 27.58 -8.38
CA ALA A 33 9.81 28.74 -8.31
C ALA A 33 9.64 29.50 -6.99
N ALA A 34 8.40 29.74 -6.57
CA ALA A 34 8.11 30.36 -5.27
C ALA A 34 8.53 29.46 -4.10
N LEU A 35 8.39 28.13 -4.24
CA LEU A 35 8.86 27.17 -3.24
C LEU A 35 10.38 27.13 -3.12
N ASP A 36 11.11 27.30 -4.23
CA ASP A 36 12.58 27.38 -4.24
C ASP A 36 13.07 28.64 -3.53
N ASP A 37 12.43 29.81 -3.80
CA ASP A 37 12.78 31.09 -3.18
C ASP A 37 12.37 31.19 -1.70
N ALA A 38 11.44 30.37 -1.24
CA ALA A 38 11.03 30.31 0.17
C ALA A 38 12.10 29.74 1.11
N PHE A 39 13.16 29.11 0.58
CA PHE A 39 14.25 28.55 1.39
C PHE A 39 15.53 29.38 1.26
N VAL A 40 16.29 29.44 2.36
CA VAL A 40 17.63 30.08 2.37
C VAL A 40 18.53 29.32 1.39
N ARG A 41 19.18 30.03 0.47
CA ARG A 41 20.13 29.45 -0.50
C ARG A 41 21.49 29.19 0.15
N SER A 42 21.56 28.11 0.93
CA SER A 42 22.75 27.72 1.68
C SER A 42 22.98 26.19 1.63
N PRO A 43 24.24 25.73 1.65
CA PRO A 43 24.53 24.32 1.83
C PRO A 43 24.12 23.77 3.22
N GLY A 44 23.86 24.65 4.19
CA GLY A 44 23.41 24.29 5.54
C GLY A 44 21.90 24.31 5.71
N THR A 45 21.11 24.63 4.69
CA THR A 45 19.65 24.60 4.77
C THR A 45 19.13 23.16 4.92
N LEU A 46 18.18 22.96 5.83
CA LEU A 46 17.73 21.62 6.20
C LEU A 46 16.23 21.42 5.90
N ARG A 47 15.87 20.23 5.43
CA ARG A 47 14.49 19.79 5.38
C ARG A 47 14.38 18.30 5.75
N GLY A 48 13.63 17.99 6.81
CA GLY A 48 13.35 16.63 7.25
C GLY A 48 11.87 16.26 7.14
N ASP A 49 11.58 15.01 6.82
CA ASP A 49 10.26 14.39 6.91
C ASP A 49 10.41 12.88 7.21
N ASP A 50 9.31 12.11 7.14
CA ASP A 50 9.26 10.66 7.35
C ASP A 50 10.11 9.85 6.34
N ARG A 51 10.59 10.47 5.26
CA ARG A 51 11.46 9.84 4.24
C ARG A 51 12.95 10.12 4.48
N GLY A 52 13.27 10.99 5.43
CA GLY A 52 14.65 11.31 5.81
C GLY A 52 14.98 12.79 5.85
N LEU A 53 16.28 13.09 5.81
CA LEU A 53 16.84 14.42 5.92
C LEU A 53 17.49 14.85 4.60
N LEU A 54 17.08 16.00 4.09
CA LEU A 54 17.74 16.70 2.98
C LEU A 54 18.62 17.82 3.54
N VAL A 55 19.87 17.88 3.10
CA VAL A 55 20.87 18.88 3.48
C VAL A 55 21.29 19.66 2.25
N GLY A 56 21.20 20.98 2.34
CA GLY A 56 21.50 21.92 1.26
C GLY A 56 20.29 22.29 0.41
N HIS A 57 20.26 23.54 -0.03
CA HIS A 57 19.19 24.11 -0.86
C HIS A 57 18.98 23.30 -2.16
N GLU A 58 20.07 22.91 -2.84
CA GLU A 58 19.99 22.16 -4.11
C GLU A 58 19.26 20.80 -3.95
N ALA A 59 19.53 20.08 -2.85
CA ALA A 59 18.86 18.80 -2.56
C ALA A 59 17.35 19.00 -2.29
N ILE A 60 17.00 20.10 -1.62
CA ILE A 60 15.60 20.46 -1.33
C ILE A 60 14.87 20.86 -2.62
N SER A 61 15.50 21.63 -3.50
CA SER A 61 14.96 22.03 -4.80
C SER A 61 14.73 20.83 -5.71
N ALA A 62 15.72 19.93 -5.84
CA ALA A 62 15.60 18.71 -6.63
C ALA A 62 14.45 17.80 -6.13
N PHE A 63 14.32 17.61 -4.81
CA PHE A 63 13.22 16.85 -4.21
C PHE A 63 11.85 17.42 -4.57
N ARG A 64 11.68 18.74 -4.58
CA ARG A 64 10.40 19.39 -4.92
C ARG A 64 10.01 19.15 -6.37
N GLY A 65 10.95 19.17 -7.29
CA GLY A 65 10.71 18.89 -8.72
C GLY A 65 10.20 17.49 -9.01
N THR A 66 10.37 16.54 -8.08
CA THR A 66 9.94 15.14 -8.25
C THR A 66 8.67 14.78 -7.48
N ARG A 67 8.17 15.65 -6.59
CA ARG A 67 7.13 15.29 -5.63
C ARG A 67 5.69 15.45 -6.16
N GLY A 68 5.44 16.43 -7.03
CA GLY A 68 4.06 16.92 -7.33
C GLY A 68 3.45 17.70 -6.16
N GLY A 69 2.26 18.25 -6.38
CA GLY A 69 1.53 19.07 -5.40
C GLY A 69 1.13 18.34 -4.12
N ILE A 70 0.60 19.09 -3.17
CA ILE A 70 0.12 18.57 -1.89
C ILE A 70 -1.41 18.53 -1.83
N ALA A 71 -1.95 17.65 -0.97
CA ALA A 71 -3.39 17.60 -0.72
C ALA A 71 -3.90 18.96 -0.17
N PRO A 72 -5.11 19.42 -0.59
CA PRO A 72 -5.69 20.67 -0.13
C PRO A 72 -5.81 20.73 1.39
N ARG A 73 -5.22 21.77 1.97
CA ARG A 73 -5.17 21.98 3.43
C ARG A 73 -5.32 23.46 3.78
N HIS A 74 -5.46 23.75 5.06
CA HIS A 74 -5.35 25.09 5.65
C HIS A 74 -4.63 25.00 6.99
N LEU A 75 -3.98 26.08 7.42
CA LEU A 75 -3.39 26.15 8.75
C LEU A 75 -4.48 26.38 9.79
N SER A 76 -4.65 25.43 10.70
CA SER A 76 -5.63 25.48 11.79
C SER A 76 -5.05 26.12 13.06
N ARG A 77 -3.72 26.10 13.21
CA ARG A 77 -2.99 26.67 14.32
C ARG A 77 -1.60 27.13 13.87
N VAL A 78 -1.17 28.30 14.34
CA VAL A 78 0.18 28.85 14.11
C VAL A 78 0.71 29.43 15.41
N GLU A 79 1.86 28.93 15.86
CA GLU A 79 2.59 29.42 17.02
C GLU A 79 3.94 29.99 16.56
N VAL A 80 4.31 31.18 17.03
CA VAL A 80 5.55 31.83 16.70
C VAL A 80 6.39 32.05 17.96
N ARG A 81 7.68 31.75 17.87
CA ARG A 81 8.70 32.11 18.89
C ARG A 81 9.79 32.93 18.23
N VAL A 82 9.94 34.18 18.63
CA VAL A 82 11.05 35.02 18.22
C VAL A 82 12.29 34.59 18.99
N LEU A 83 13.32 34.16 18.28
CA LEU A 83 14.59 33.68 18.86
C LEU A 83 15.67 34.80 18.84
N ALA A 84 15.67 35.62 17.78
CA ALA A 84 16.51 36.79 17.60
C ALA A 84 15.77 37.78 16.69
N GLU A 85 16.34 38.95 16.47
CA GLU A 85 15.75 40.01 15.63
C GLU A 85 15.47 39.53 14.20
N ASP A 86 16.36 38.66 13.69
CA ASP A 86 16.33 38.07 12.34
C ASP A 86 15.97 36.58 12.33
N LEU A 87 15.54 36.02 13.47
CA LEU A 87 15.34 34.58 13.59
C LEU A 87 14.05 34.23 14.37
N ALA A 88 13.17 33.44 13.77
CA ALA A 88 11.93 33.02 14.36
C ALA A 88 11.65 31.50 14.12
N LEU A 89 11.15 30.85 15.16
CA LEU A 89 10.61 29.48 15.07
C LEU A 89 9.09 29.57 14.86
N VAL A 90 8.60 28.92 13.81
CA VAL A 90 7.18 28.77 13.52
C VAL A 90 6.79 27.32 13.64
N VAL A 91 5.79 27.02 14.48
CA VAL A 91 5.16 25.71 14.57
C VAL A 91 3.72 25.85 14.09
N SER A 92 3.35 25.10 13.07
CA SER A 92 2.02 25.17 12.48
C SER A 92 1.36 23.81 12.35
N VAL A 93 0.04 23.78 12.54
CA VAL A 93 -0.81 22.61 12.36
C VAL A 93 -1.65 22.82 11.09
N SER A 94 -1.48 21.93 10.13
CA SER A 94 -2.30 21.88 8.92
C SER A 94 -3.50 20.96 9.14
N ALA A 95 -4.71 21.40 8.76
CA ALA A 95 -5.89 20.56 8.68
C ALA A 95 -6.23 20.29 7.21
N PHE A 96 -6.42 19.03 6.85
CA PHE A 96 -6.74 18.61 5.48
C PHE A 96 -8.25 18.54 5.27
N ARG A 97 -8.73 18.83 4.04
CA ARG A 97 -10.17 18.84 3.74
C ARG A 97 -10.82 17.45 3.87
N ASP A 98 -10.06 16.41 3.61
CA ASP A 98 -10.47 15.00 3.71
C ASP A 98 -10.15 14.37 5.08
N GLY A 99 -9.85 15.22 6.09
CA GLY A 99 -9.58 14.85 7.48
C GLY A 99 -8.09 14.64 7.80
N GLY A 100 -7.78 14.56 9.09
CA GLY A 100 -6.42 14.47 9.62
C GLY A 100 -5.70 15.82 9.69
N SER A 101 -4.55 15.81 10.34
CA SER A 101 -3.69 17.00 10.52
C SER A 101 -2.22 16.65 10.29
N GLY A 102 -1.44 17.64 9.92
CA GLY A 102 0.03 17.56 9.84
C GLY A 102 0.66 18.64 10.70
N LEU A 103 1.85 18.39 11.20
CA LEU A 103 2.64 19.36 11.98
C LEU A 103 3.84 19.79 11.16
N GLN A 104 4.13 21.07 11.17
CA GLN A 104 5.35 21.64 10.60
C GLN A 104 6.08 22.44 11.68
N THR A 105 7.37 22.25 11.77
CA THR A 105 8.27 23.07 12.58
C THR A 105 9.28 23.69 11.63
N GLN A 106 9.34 25.03 11.58
CA GLN A 106 10.15 25.76 10.63
C GLN A 106 10.95 26.84 11.36
N LEU A 107 12.25 26.89 11.09
CA LEU A 107 13.12 27.97 11.49
C LEU A 107 13.20 28.97 10.33
N TRP A 108 12.74 30.18 10.56
CA TRP A 108 12.71 31.25 9.58
C TRP A 108 13.79 32.27 9.90
N ARG A 109 14.56 32.65 8.89
CA ARG A 109 15.59 33.72 8.96
C ARG A 109 15.16 34.90 8.09
N HIS A 110 15.28 36.09 8.63
CA HIS A 110 15.17 37.32 7.85
C HIS A 110 16.51 37.57 7.16
N ASP A 111 16.55 37.36 5.85
CA ASP A 111 17.74 37.51 5.02
C ASP A 111 17.53 38.71 4.08
N ALA A 112 18.39 39.74 4.26
CA ALA A 112 18.39 40.98 3.52
C ALA A 112 17.03 41.70 3.47
N ASP A 113 16.04 41.16 2.80
CA ASP A 113 14.74 41.77 2.47
C ASP A 113 13.52 40.88 2.71
N ALA A 114 13.72 39.61 3.06
CA ALA A 114 12.62 38.67 3.17
C ALA A 114 12.86 37.59 4.24
N TRP A 115 11.76 37.06 4.78
CA TRP A 115 11.78 35.86 5.61
C TRP A 115 11.87 34.61 4.74
N ARG A 116 12.87 33.76 4.99
CA ARG A 116 13.11 32.50 4.32
C ARG A 116 13.30 31.34 5.33
N ILE A 117 12.97 30.14 4.93
CA ILE A 117 13.11 28.96 5.75
C ILE A 117 14.57 28.47 5.74
N GLU A 118 15.21 28.45 6.90
CA GLU A 118 16.55 27.93 7.09
C GLU A 118 16.54 26.45 7.43
N ALA A 119 15.52 26.01 8.21
CA ALA A 119 15.29 24.60 8.50
C ALA A 119 13.78 24.31 8.58
N ALA A 120 13.38 23.15 8.07
CA ALA A 120 12.01 22.68 8.16
C ALA A 120 11.96 21.22 8.57
N HIS A 121 11.08 20.88 9.52
CA HIS A 121 10.67 19.52 9.77
C HIS A 121 9.16 19.42 9.55
N VAL A 122 8.75 18.45 8.74
CA VAL A 122 7.35 18.22 8.38
C VAL A 122 6.99 16.79 8.76
N THR A 123 6.13 16.62 9.76
CA THR A 123 5.54 15.33 10.00
C THR A 123 4.50 15.06 8.92
N GLY A 124 4.61 13.92 8.27
CA GLY A 124 3.59 13.44 7.34
C GLY A 124 2.23 13.41 8.05
N ARG A 125 1.16 13.57 7.27
CA ARG A 125 -0.18 13.30 7.76
C ARG A 125 -0.21 11.84 8.23
N PRO A 126 -0.48 11.54 9.51
CA PRO A 126 -0.84 10.18 9.87
C PRO A 126 -2.09 9.85 9.03
N ARG A 127 -1.96 8.96 8.04
CA ARG A 127 -3.15 8.44 7.37
C ARG A 127 -3.97 7.75 8.45
N PRO A 128 -5.24 8.13 8.68
CA PRO A 128 -6.09 7.36 9.58
C PRO A 128 -5.98 5.90 9.13
N LEU A 129 -5.78 5.01 10.10
CA LEU A 129 -5.76 3.60 9.80
C LEU A 129 -7.10 3.25 9.14
N ASP A 130 -7.08 2.86 7.87
CA ASP A 130 -8.27 2.35 7.22
C ASP A 130 -8.60 0.98 7.82
N THR A 131 -9.56 0.96 8.73
CA THR A 131 -9.96 -0.25 9.44
C THR A 131 -10.72 -1.24 8.56
N THR A 132 -11.10 -0.85 7.34
CA THR A 132 -11.64 -1.78 6.34
C THR A 132 -10.51 -2.56 5.66
N VAL A 133 -9.30 -1.96 5.56
CA VAL A 133 -8.10 -2.59 5.01
C VAL A 133 -7.32 -3.36 6.07
N TRP A 134 -7.14 -2.76 7.26
CA TRP A 134 -6.26 -3.29 8.28
C TRP A 134 -6.99 -3.71 9.55
N ARG A 135 -6.63 -4.87 10.08
CA ARG A 135 -7.01 -5.28 11.43
C ARG A 135 -5.99 -4.81 12.46
N VAL A 136 -4.72 -4.97 12.13
CA VAL A 136 -3.58 -4.57 12.98
C VAL A 136 -2.50 -4.01 12.08
N VAL A 137 -1.81 -2.97 12.54
CA VAL A 137 -0.60 -2.45 11.90
C VAL A 137 0.49 -2.18 12.93
N GLY A 138 1.73 -2.17 12.47
CA GLY A 138 2.91 -1.74 13.22
C GLY A 138 3.85 -0.93 12.32
N ASP A 139 4.98 -0.51 12.84
CA ASP A 139 5.97 0.25 12.09
C ASP A 139 7.40 -0.25 12.33
N PRO A 140 7.72 -1.45 11.83
CA PRO A 140 6.87 -2.52 11.31
C PRO A 140 6.12 -3.29 12.43
N LEU A 141 5.12 -4.12 12.03
CA LEU A 141 4.48 -5.08 12.96
C LEU A 141 5.42 -6.22 13.30
N LEU A 142 6.11 -6.76 12.29
CA LEU A 142 7.24 -7.67 12.46
C LEU A 142 8.43 -7.14 11.65
N PRO A 143 9.62 -7.00 12.27
CA PRO A 143 10.84 -6.68 11.53
C PRO A 143 11.29 -7.88 10.68
N PRO A 144 12.15 -7.67 9.67
CA PRO A 144 12.79 -8.77 8.94
C PRO A 144 13.62 -9.64 9.89
N THR A 145 13.71 -10.93 9.58
CA THR A 145 14.54 -11.93 10.29
C THR A 145 15.82 -12.24 9.55
N GLY A 146 15.88 -11.88 8.27
CA GLY A 146 17.06 -12.04 7.42
C GLY A 146 17.25 -10.83 6.50
N SER A 147 18.02 -11.02 5.45
CA SER A 147 18.34 -10.05 4.42
C SER A 147 18.34 -10.77 3.06
N GLY A 148 17.88 -10.11 2.00
CA GLY A 148 17.81 -10.75 0.70
C GLY A 148 17.03 -9.99 -0.37
N PRO A 149 16.40 -10.69 -1.30
CA PRO A 149 15.75 -10.06 -2.46
C PRO A 149 14.57 -9.15 -2.10
N LEU A 150 14.07 -9.22 -0.87
CA LEU A 150 12.95 -8.41 -0.40
C LEU A 150 13.37 -7.36 0.64
N ASP A 151 14.66 -7.03 0.73
CA ASP A 151 15.12 -5.92 1.59
C ASP A 151 14.31 -4.65 1.31
N ASP A 152 13.91 -3.94 2.37
CA ASP A 152 13.07 -2.75 2.36
C ASP A 152 11.61 -2.95 1.90
N ALA A 153 11.21 -4.14 1.46
CA ALA A 153 9.84 -4.43 1.10
C ALA A 153 8.93 -4.60 2.33
N THR A 154 7.69 -4.14 2.20
CA THR A 154 6.66 -4.25 3.24
C THR A 154 5.55 -5.19 2.84
N VAL A 155 5.06 -6.02 3.77
CA VAL A 155 4.05 -7.06 3.51
C VAL A 155 2.74 -6.76 4.24
N ALA A 156 1.63 -6.82 3.52
CA ALA A 156 0.27 -6.91 4.05
C ALA A 156 -0.15 -8.38 4.14
N VAL A 157 -0.22 -8.92 5.34
CA VAL A 157 -0.54 -10.34 5.59
C VAL A 157 -2.05 -10.53 5.72
N LYS A 158 -2.66 -11.36 4.90
CA LYS A 158 -4.09 -11.69 4.99
C LYS A 158 -4.43 -12.31 6.36
N ASP A 159 -5.54 -11.90 6.96
CA ASP A 159 -5.99 -12.34 8.29
C ASP A 159 -6.49 -13.81 8.33
N LEU A 160 -5.79 -14.68 7.62
CA LEU A 160 -5.88 -16.14 7.69
C LEU A 160 -4.54 -16.76 8.10
N TYR A 161 -3.46 -15.99 8.02
CA TYR A 161 -2.12 -16.46 8.41
C TYR A 161 -1.86 -16.20 9.87
N ALA A 162 -1.27 -17.17 10.53
CA ALA A 162 -0.72 -17.04 11.86
C ALA A 162 0.43 -16.01 11.86
N VAL A 163 0.34 -15.05 12.76
CA VAL A 163 1.39 -14.06 13.07
C VAL A 163 1.62 -14.12 14.57
N ALA A 164 2.82 -14.51 15.01
CA ALA A 164 3.13 -14.74 16.41
C ALA A 164 2.71 -13.56 17.30
N GLY A 165 2.07 -13.86 18.43
CA GLY A 165 1.53 -12.87 19.36
C GLY A 165 0.15 -12.29 18.96
N HIS A 166 -0.38 -12.66 17.79
CA HIS A 166 -1.68 -12.20 17.32
C HIS A 166 -2.66 -13.36 17.15
N ARG A 167 -3.95 -13.03 17.21
CA ARG A 167 -5.04 -13.96 16.90
C ARG A 167 -5.28 -13.98 15.40
N VAL A 168 -5.77 -15.08 14.85
CA VAL A 168 -6.28 -15.15 13.48
C VAL A 168 -7.76 -14.78 13.52
N GLY A 169 -8.15 -13.75 12.78
CA GLY A 169 -9.51 -13.21 12.84
C GLY A 169 -10.44 -13.73 11.76
N ALA A 170 -9.91 -14.18 10.62
CA ALA A 170 -10.66 -14.70 9.48
C ALA A 170 -11.83 -13.81 9.02
N GLY A 171 -11.73 -12.49 9.22
CA GLY A 171 -12.81 -11.56 8.89
C GLY A 171 -14.06 -11.65 9.78
N ASN A 172 -14.04 -12.44 10.86
CA ASN A 172 -15.17 -12.65 11.76
C ASN A 172 -14.85 -12.19 13.20
N PRO A 173 -15.61 -11.26 13.80
CA PRO A 173 -15.31 -10.73 15.14
C PRO A 173 -15.55 -11.75 16.27
N THR A 174 -16.43 -12.71 16.09
CA THR A 174 -16.68 -13.76 17.08
C THR A 174 -15.51 -14.74 17.09
N HIS A 175 -15.10 -15.22 15.91
CA HIS A 175 -13.92 -16.08 15.78
C HIS A 175 -12.68 -15.39 16.36
N LEU A 176 -12.47 -14.10 16.06
CA LEU A 176 -11.35 -13.32 16.61
C LEU A 176 -11.37 -13.27 18.15
N ARG A 177 -12.54 -13.10 18.79
CA ARG A 177 -12.65 -13.07 20.26
C ARG A 177 -12.36 -14.43 20.91
N GLU A 178 -12.79 -15.50 20.25
CA GLU A 178 -12.70 -16.87 20.76
C GLU A 178 -11.36 -17.53 20.46
N SER A 179 -10.63 -17.04 19.45
CA SER A 179 -9.29 -17.53 19.12
C SER A 179 -8.28 -17.12 20.19
N GLU A 180 -7.26 -17.94 20.40
CA GLU A 180 -6.10 -17.57 21.21
C GLU A 180 -4.98 -16.95 20.34
N PRO A 181 -4.12 -16.08 20.91
CA PRO A 181 -2.93 -15.62 20.22
C PRO A 181 -2.03 -16.79 19.82
N VAL A 182 -1.61 -16.84 18.57
CA VAL A 182 -0.75 -17.91 18.08
C VAL A 182 0.69 -17.70 18.56
N THR A 183 1.42 -18.78 18.78
CA THR A 183 2.81 -18.74 19.30
C THR A 183 3.85 -18.78 18.17
N ALA A 184 3.46 -19.15 16.96
CA ALA A 184 4.37 -19.25 15.81
C ALA A 184 3.81 -18.49 14.61
N THR A 185 4.70 -17.95 13.80
CA THR A 185 4.36 -17.30 12.54
C THR A 185 4.24 -18.34 11.42
N ALA A 186 3.29 -18.17 10.52
CA ALA A 186 3.05 -19.06 9.38
C ALA A 186 4.29 -19.14 8.46
N ALA A 187 4.54 -20.33 7.90
CA ALA A 187 5.71 -20.59 7.06
C ALA A 187 5.85 -19.62 5.90
N ALA A 188 4.75 -19.31 5.19
CA ALA A 188 4.77 -18.35 4.09
C ALA A 188 5.10 -16.91 4.51
N VAL A 189 4.76 -16.50 5.74
CA VAL A 189 5.14 -15.20 6.30
C VAL A 189 6.62 -15.20 6.67
N THR A 190 7.08 -16.27 7.33
CA THR A 190 8.49 -16.45 7.74
C THR A 190 9.42 -16.40 6.53
N ALA A 191 9.08 -17.06 5.43
CA ALA A 191 9.88 -17.03 4.20
C ALA A 191 10.10 -15.60 3.66
N LEU A 192 9.09 -14.74 3.73
CA LEU A 192 9.23 -13.33 3.31
C LEU A 192 10.08 -12.53 4.31
N LEU A 193 9.95 -12.78 5.61
CA LEU A 193 10.79 -12.14 6.64
C LEU A 193 12.26 -12.53 6.52
N ASP A 194 12.54 -13.80 6.25
CA ASP A 194 13.90 -14.32 6.06
C ASP A 194 14.56 -13.76 4.81
N ALA A 195 13.76 -13.42 3.79
CA ALA A 195 14.19 -12.77 2.55
C ALA A 195 14.37 -11.24 2.67
N GLY A 196 14.21 -10.66 3.86
CA GLY A 196 14.46 -9.25 4.12
C GLY A 196 13.21 -8.37 4.21
N ALA A 197 12.01 -8.90 3.90
CA ALA A 197 10.79 -8.11 4.01
C ALA A 197 10.40 -7.88 5.48
N SER A 198 9.66 -6.80 5.73
CA SER A 198 9.00 -6.54 7.00
C SER A 198 7.48 -6.69 6.88
N VAL A 199 6.80 -7.15 7.92
CA VAL A 199 5.33 -7.15 7.96
C VAL A 199 4.84 -5.78 8.42
N ARG A 200 4.10 -5.10 7.54
CA ARG A 200 3.43 -3.84 7.86
C ARG A 200 2.22 -4.04 8.76
N GLY A 201 1.46 -5.11 8.50
CA GLY A 201 0.25 -5.39 9.26
C GLY A 201 -0.52 -6.61 8.79
N ILE A 202 -1.59 -6.91 9.55
CA ILE A 202 -2.56 -7.95 9.24
C ILE A 202 -3.75 -7.29 8.53
N ALA A 203 -3.96 -7.67 7.27
CA ALA A 203 -4.98 -7.11 6.39
C ALA A 203 -6.29 -7.90 6.50
N ARG A 204 -7.42 -7.17 6.42
CA ARG A 204 -8.77 -7.74 6.44
C ARG A 204 -8.99 -8.68 5.26
N THR A 205 -9.94 -9.57 5.44
CA THR A 205 -10.39 -10.56 4.44
C THR A 205 -11.91 -10.64 4.47
N ASP A 206 -12.50 -11.16 3.40
CA ASP A 206 -13.89 -11.59 3.43
C ASP A 206 -14.06 -12.67 4.52
N GLU A 207 -15.25 -12.74 5.12
CA GLU A 207 -15.51 -13.62 6.24
C GLU A 207 -15.18 -15.07 5.89
N PHE A 208 -14.31 -15.72 6.66
CA PHE A 208 -13.74 -17.05 6.43
C PHE A 208 -13.23 -17.29 5.01
N ALA A 209 -12.85 -16.24 4.31
CA ALA A 209 -12.45 -16.28 2.89
C ALA A 209 -13.52 -16.81 1.92
N TYR A 210 -14.79 -16.89 2.34
CA TYR A 210 -15.86 -17.56 1.62
C TYR A 210 -16.50 -16.74 0.49
N ALA A 211 -16.10 -15.48 0.29
CA ALA A 211 -16.62 -14.63 -0.78
C ALA A 211 -15.49 -14.11 -1.68
N LEU A 212 -15.86 -13.59 -2.86
CA LEU A 212 -14.94 -13.07 -3.88
C LEU A 212 -15.16 -11.58 -4.16
N THR A 213 -16.01 -10.92 -3.37
CA THR A 213 -16.41 -9.52 -3.60
C THR A 213 -15.55 -8.52 -2.85
N GLY A 214 -14.92 -8.91 -1.77
CA GLY A 214 -14.23 -8.01 -0.85
C GLY A 214 -15.16 -7.31 0.14
N ARG A 215 -16.42 -7.71 0.22
CA ARG A 215 -17.39 -7.18 1.17
C ARG A 215 -17.37 -8.00 2.46
N ASN A 216 -17.30 -7.30 3.57
CA ASN A 216 -17.43 -7.91 4.89
C ASN A 216 -18.42 -7.09 5.72
N GLU A 217 -19.49 -7.73 6.19
CA GLU A 217 -20.56 -7.06 6.94
C GLU A 217 -20.10 -6.51 8.29
N HIS A 218 -19.07 -7.08 8.88
CA HIS A 218 -18.55 -6.69 10.19
C HIS A 218 -17.57 -5.52 10.14
N HIS A 219 -16.80 -5.42 9.04
CA HIS A 219 -15.65 -4.52 8.94
C HIS A 219 -15.74 -3.53 7.78
N GLY A 220 -16.77 -3.67 6.95
CA GLY A 220 -16.95 -2.86 5.74
C GLY A 220 -16.16 -3.40 4.55
N THR A 221 -16.11 -2.61 3.50
CA THR A 221 -15.50 -2.95 2.21
C THR A 221 -14.24 -2.12 2.04
N PRO A 222 -13.05 -2.73 1.86
CA PRO A 222 -11.83 -2.01 1.51
C PRO A 222 -12.00 -1.24 0.20
N PRO A 223 -11.33 -0.10 0.02
CA PRO A 223 -11.46 0.67 -1.22
C PRO A 223 -10.84 -0.09 -2.41
N ASN A 224 -11.49 -0.03 -3.57
CA ASN A 224 -10.85 -0.38 -4.82
C ASN A 224 -10.05 0.84 -5.31
N GLY A 225 -8.72 0.73 -5.27
CA GLY A 225 -7.85 1.85 -5.63
C GLY A 225 -7.69 2.07 -7.15
N ALA A 226 -8.21 1.17 -7.99
CA ALA A 226 -8.28 1.37 -9.44
C ALA A 226 -9.59 2.07 -9.86
N ASP A 227 -10.70 1.72 -9.21
CA ASP A 227 -12.01 2.33 -9.42
C ASP A 227 -12.77 2.38 -8.09
N PRO A 228 -12.78 3.54 -7.40
CA PRO A 228 -13.42 3.68 -6.09
C PRO A 228 -14.94 3.44 -6.09
N SER A 229 -15.59 3.41 -7.25
CA SER A 229 -17.02 3.11 -7.39
C SER A 229 -17.34 1.62 -7.37
N ARG A 230 -16.32 0.77 -7.48
CA ARG A 230 -16.44 -0.69 -7.58
C ARG A 230 -15.93 -1.40 -6.34
N VAL A 231 -16.34 -2.65 -6.18
CA VAL A 231 -15.83 -3.55 -5.13
C VAL A 231 -14.36 -3.91 -5.39
N PRO A 232 -13.55 -4.13 -4.34
CA PRO A 232 -12.13 -4.42 -4.49
C PRO A 232 -11.83 -5.83 -5.01
N GLY A 233 -12.82 -6.72 -5.02
CA GLY A 233 -12.58 -8.16 -5.16
C GLY A 233 -12.05 -8.78 -3.89
N GLY A 234 -12.21 -10.08 -3.74
CA GLY A 234 -11.85 -10.84 -2.53
C GLY A 234 -11.50 -12.31 -2.85
N SER A 235 -11.20 -13.04 -1.81
CA SER A 235 -11.26 -12.73 -0.37
C SER A 235 -10.00 -12.02 0.15
N SER A 236 -8.89 -11.92 -0.58
CA SER A 236 -7.68 -11.17 -0.17
C SER A 236 -7.85 -9.66 -0.38
N SER A 237 -9.02 -9.12 -0.02
CA SER A 237 -9.46 -7.75 -0.29
C SER A 237 -8.59 -6.69 0.36
N GLY A 238 -8.32 -6.81 1.65
CA GLY A 238 -7.48 -5.88 2.40
C GLY A 238 -6.03 -5.90 1.94
N SER A 239 -5.46 -7.09 1.65
CA SER A 239 -4.09 -7.22 1.12
C SER A 239 -3.96 -6.53 -0.24
N ALA A 240 -4.95 -6.70 -1.14
CA ALA A 240 -4.96 -6.04 -2.43
C ALA A 240 -5.08 -4.52 -2.31
N SER A 241 -6.00 -4.03 -1.47
CA SER A 241 -6.18 -2.59 -1.26
C SER A 241 -4.97 -1.94 -0.60
N ALA A 242 -4.28 -2.63 0.31
CA ALA A 242 -3.03 -2.17 0.90
C ALA A 242 -1.93 -1.98 -0.15
N VAL A 243 -1.77 -2.96 -1.05
CA VAL A 243 -0.78 -2.89 -2.14
C VAL A 243 -1.17 -1.80 -3.14
N ARG A 244 -2.42 -1.74 -3.55
CA ARG A 244 -2.87 -0.75 -4.53
C ARG A 244 -2.71 0.68 -4.04
N SER A 245 -2.96 0.93 -2.77
CA SER A 245 -2.80 2.26 -2.15
C SER A 245 -1.35 2.62 -1.84
N GLY A 246 -0.39 1.70 -2.05
CA GLY A 246 1.01 1.89 -1.68
C GLY A 246 1.27 1.81 -0.16
N ALA A 247 0.34 1.24 0.61
CA ALA A 247 0.52 1.02 2.04
C ALA A 247 1.30 -0.26 2.36
N ALA A 248 1.51 -1.12 1.36
CA ALA A 248 2.42 -2.25 1.35
C ALA A 248 2.93 -2.51 -0.07
N ASP A 249 4.05 -3.22 -0.20
CA ASP A 249 4.65 -3.60 -1.49
C ASP A 249 4.17 -4.96 -1.95
N VAL A 250 4.01 -5.90 -1.02
CA VAL A 250 3.54 -7.26 -1.24
C VAL A 250 2.28 -7.53 -0.42
N GLY A 251 1.23 -8.01 -1.07
CA GLY A 251 0.06 -8.55 -0.41
C GLY A 251 0.15 -10.08 -0.35
N LEU A 252 0.37 -10.67 0.82
CA LEU A 252 0.28 -12.09 1.00
C LEU A 252 -1.19 -12.49 1.14
N GLY A 253 -1.65 -13.40 0.29
CA GLY A 253 -3.02 -13.85 0.24
C GLY A 253 -3.18 -15.34 -0.03
N THR A 254 -4.42 -15.79 -0.19
CA THR A 254 -4.78 -17.17 -0.50
C THR A 254 -5.70 -17.22 -1.71
N ASP A 255 -5.64 -18.29 -2.49
CA ASP A 255 -6.54 -18.53 -3.60
C ASP A 255 -7.06 -19.96 -3.58
N THR A 256 -8.34 -20.11 -3.33
CA THR A 256 -9.07 -21.38 -3.42
C THR A 256 -9.85 -21.45 -4.72
N ALA A 257 -10.64 -20.40 -4.99
CA ALA A 257 -11.50 -20.30 -6.18
C ALA A 257 -11.34 -18.94 -6.91
N GLY A 258 -10.25 -18.20 -6.67
CA GLY A 258 -9.99 -16.90 -7.28
C GLY A 258 -9.58 -15.80 -6.31
N SER A 259 -9.41 -16.10 -5.03
CA SER A 259 -9.24 -15.11 -3.95
C SER A 259 -7.94 -14.30 -4.00
N LEU A 260 -7.03 -14.53 -4.94
CA LEU A 260 -5.90 -13.67 -5.31
C LEU A 260 -6.12 -13.04 -6.68
N ARG A 261 -6.46 -13.86 -7.67
CA ARG A 261 -6.60 -13.45 -9.07
C ARG A 261 -7.72 -12.43 -9.28
N ILE A 262 -8.85 -12.58 -8.58
CA ILE A 262 -9.99 -11.66 -8.67
C ILE A 262 -9.63 -10.27 -8.12
N PRO A 263 -9.15 -10.11 -6.86
CA PRO A 263 -8.77 -8.77 -6.38
C PRO A 263 -7.58 -8.19 -7.16
N ALA A 264 -6.66 -9.01 -7.68
CA ALA A 264 -5.61 -8.53 -8.58
C ALA A 264 -6.20 -7.89 -9.84
N SER A 265 -7.09 -8.61 -10.53
CA SER A 265 -7.75 -8.13 -11.74
C SER A 265 -8.57 -6.86 -11.48
N TYR A 266 -9.35 -6.82 -10.39
CA TYR A 266 -10.22 -5.69 -10.07
C TYR A 266 -9.45 -4.41 -9.72
N GLN A 267 -8.24 -4.56 -9.18
CA GLN A 267 -7.44 -3.42 -8.73
C GLN A 267 -6.22 -3.13 -9.62
N GLY A 268 -6.09 -3.83 -10.75
CA GLY A 268 -4.98 -3.62 -11.69
C GLY A 268 -3.63 -3.94 -11.05
N LEU A 269 -3.54 -5.07 -10.34
CA LEU A 269 -2.34 -5.59 -9.70
C LEU A 269 -1.85 -6.85 -10.42
N TRP A 270 -0.59 -7.16 -10.25
CA TRP A 270 -0.06 -8.49 -10.52
C TRP A 270 -0.49 -9.43 -9.40
N GLY A 271 -1.08 -10.56 -9.75
CA GLY A 271 -1.53 -11.57 -8.78
C GLY A 271 -1.19 -12.97 -9.24
N LEU A 272 -0.54 -13.74 -8.38
CA LEU A 272 -0.11 -15.09 -8.67
C LEU A 272 -0.77 -16.09 -7.72
N ARG A 273 -1.53 -17.04 -8.28
CA ARG A 273 -1.88 -18.28 -7.63
C ARG A 273 -0.81 -19.32 -7.95
N THR A 274 -0.15 -19.87 -6.94
CA THR A 274 0.86 -20.91 -7.14
C THR A 274 0.23 -22.28 -7.45
N THR A 275 1.04 -23.21 -7.91
CA THR A 275 0.65 -24.63 -7.95
C THR A 275 0.32 -25.11 -6.54
N HIS A 276 -0.75 -25.90 -6.41
CA HIS A 276 -1.18 -26.45 -5.11
C HIS A 276 -0.05 -27.29 -4.49
N GLY A 277 0.28 -26.99 -3.24
CA GLY A 277 1.34 -27.69 -2.48
C GLY A 277 2.76 -27.17 -2.74
N LEU A 278 2.97 -26.23 -3.66
CA LEU A 278 4.30 -25.67 -3.96
C LEU A 278 4.83 -24.82 -2.80
N VAL A 279 3.98 -24.01 -2.18
CA VAL A 279 4.33 -23.17 -1.04
C VAL A 279 3.74 -23.76 0.23
N ASP A 280 4.54 -23.82 1.29
CA ASP A 280 4.11 -24.37 2.59
C ASP A 280 2.96 -23.56 3.19
N ARG A 281 1.92 -24.27 3.62
CA ARG A 281 0.71 -23.71 4.22
C ARG A 281 0.64 -23.86 5.73
N ALA A 282 1.74 -24.24 6.38
CA ALA A 282 1.78 -24.35 7.84
C ALA A 282 1.45 -22.97 8.47
N GLY A 283 0.50 -22.98 9.40
CA GLY A 283 0.00 -21.75 10.05
C GLY A 283 -1.04 -20.96 9.24
N LEU A 284 -1.58 -21.53 8.16
CA LEU A 284 -2.70 -20.97 7.41
C LEU A 284 -4.02 -21.58 7.90
N LEU A 285 -5.00 -20.75 8.24
CA LEU A 285 -6.39 -21.20 8.47
C LEU A 285 -7.00 -21.60 7.12
N PRO A 286 -7.38 -22.86 6.92
CA PRO A 286 -7.86 -23.34 5.63
C PRO A 286 -9.31 -22.93 5.35
N LEU A 287 -9.64 -22.79 4.06
CA LEU A 287 -11.02 -22.79 3.54
C LEU A 287 -11.38 -24.17 2.95
N ALA A 288 -10.59 -24.61 1.97
CA ALA A 288 -10.72 -25.92 1.34
C ALA A 288 -9.30 -26.49 1.09
N PRO A 289 -8.77 -27.32 1.99
CA PRO A 289 -7.38 -27.76 1.97
C PRO A 289 -6.87 -28.36 0.66
N SER A 290 -7.76 -29.00 -0.11
CA SER A 290 -7.43 -29.58 -1.42
C SER A 290 -7.33 -28.56 -2.56
N PHE A 291 -7.77 -27.31 -2.34
CA PHE A 291 -7.75 -26.23 -3.34
C PHE A 291 -6.94 -25.01 -2.92
N ASP A 292 -6.75 -24.82 -1.61
CA ASP A 292 -6.09 -23.66 -1.06
C ASP A 292 -4.64 -23.55 -1.52
N THR A 293 -4.27 -22.38 -2.01
CA THR A 293 -2.89 -22.03 -2.35
C THR A 293 -2.47 -20.72 -1.70
N VAL A 294 -1.18 -20.60 -1.46
CA VAL A 294 -0.52 -19.35 -1.10
C VAL A 294 -0.19 -18.59 -2.38
N GLY A 295 -0.18 -17.26 -2.32
CA GLY A 295 0.31 -16.43 -3.39
C GLY A 295 0.34 -14.95 -3.01
N TRP A 296 0.70 -14.12 -3.98
CA TRP A 296 1.04 -12.72 -3.74
C TRP A 296 0.34 -11.78 -4.71
N LEU A 297 0.22 -10.54 -4.26
CA LEU A 297 -0.27 -9.38 -4.99
C LEU A 297 0.81 -8.31 -4.95
N THR A 298 1.15 -7.72 -6.11
CA THR A 298 2.14 -6.65 -6.22
C THR A 298 1.75 -5.62 -7.27
N ARG A 299 2.37 -4.43 -7.23
CA ARG A 299 2.16 -3.40 -8.26
C ARG A 299 2.95 -3.67 -9.54
N ASP A 300 4.03 -4.43 -9.46
CA ASP A 300 4.93 -4.74 -10.57
C ASP A 300 5.35 -6.22 -10.58
N ALA A 301 5.79 -6.69 -11.73
CA ALA A 301 6.18 -8.08 -11.93
C ALA A 301 7.48 -8.45 -11.20
N ASP A 302 8.42 -7.51 -11.10
CA ASP A 302 9.74 -7.77 -10.50
C ASP A 302 9.61 -8.06 -9.00
N THR A 303 8.76 -7.30 -8.31
CA THR A 303 8.43 -7.57 -6.90
C THR A 303 7.71 -8.91 -6.72
N LEU A 304 6.82 -9.28 -7.67
CA LEU A 304 6.14 -10.56 -7.64
C LEU A 304 7.12 -11.73 -7.78
N VAL A 305 8.06 -11.63 -8.73
CA VAL A 305 9.10 -12.66 -8.95
C VAL A 305 9.98 -12.80 -7.71
N ARG A 306 10.42 -11.70 -7.11
CA ARG A 306 11.20 -11.72 -5.86
C ARG A 306 10.46 -12.39 -4.70
N ALA A 307 9.15 -12.15 -4.57
CA ALA A 307 8.32 -12.78 -3.53
C ALA A 307 8.14 -14.30 -3.80
N LEU A 308 8.01 -14.69 -5.07
CA LEU A 308 7.95 -16.09 -5.48
C LEU A 308 9.27 -16.81 -5.16
N ASP A 309 10.40 -16.27 -5.61
CA ASP A 309 11.72 -16.87 -5.42
C ASP A 309 12.08 -17.01 -3.93
N ALA A 310 11.67 -16.05 -3.10
CA ALA A 310 11.84 -16.10 -1.65
C ALA A 310 11.04 -17.22 -0.97
N SER A 311 9.98 -17.72 -1.59
CA SER A 311 8.99 -18.59 -0.94
C SER A 311 8.93 -20.00 -1.52
N VAL A 312 9.55 -20.23 -2.68
CA VAL A 312 9.59 -21.55 -3.35
C VAL A 312 10.93 -22.21 -3.06
N PRO A 313 10.94 -23.52 -2.69
CA PRO A 313 12.19 -24.26 -2.55
C PRO A 313 13.04 -24.23 -3.82
N HIS A 314 14.34 -23.96 -3.70
CA HIS A 314 15.29 -23.89 -4.83
C HIS A 314 15.52 -25.21 -5.57
N ASP A 315 15.11 -26.35 -5.00
CA ASP A 315 15.16 -27.66 -5.60
C ASP A 315 13.94 -27.99 -6.48
N ALA A 316 13.01 -27.05 -6.60
CA ALA A 316 11.92 -27.12 -7.58
C ALA A 316 12.44 -26.99 -9.05
N ASP A 317 13.60 -27.52 -9.33
CA ASP A 317 14.41 -27.44 -10.56
C ASP A 317 13.82 -28.16 -11.79
N ARG A 318 12.50 -28.13 -11.94
CA ARG A 318 11.84 -28.52 -13.18
C ARG A 318 10.77 -27.52 -13.56
N ALA A 319 11.19 -26.41 -14.19
CA ALA A 319 10.29 -25.82 -15.14
C ALA A 319 10.01 -26.90 -16.21
N PRO A 320 8.76 -27.39 -16.36
CA PRO A 320 8.42 -28.17 -17.54
C PRO A 320 8.81 -27.34 -18.77
N GLU A 321 9.24 -28.01 -19.86
CA GLU A 321 9.41 -27.30 -21.12
C GLU A 321 8.19 -26.41 -21.34
N ALA A 322 8.44 -25.14 -21.67
CA ALA A 322 7.38 -24.16 -21.87
C ALA A 322 6.41 -24.72 -22.92
N GLY A 323 5.24 -25.12 -22.48
CA GLY A 323 4.18 -25.55 -23.38
C GLY A 323 3.73 -24.42 -24.29
N VAL A 324 3.10 -24.76 -25.40
CA VAL A 324 2.49 -23.75 -26.27
C VAL A 324 1.26 -23.16 -25.51
N PRO A 325 1.23 -21.84 -25.27
CA PRO A 325 0.06 -21.21 -24.66
C PRO A 325 -1.15 -21.35 -25.59
N VAL A 326 -2.32 -21.70 -25.01
CA VAL A 326 -3.57 -21.87 -25.75
C VAL A 326 -4.68 -21.06 -25.13
N VAL A 327 -5.69 -20.73 -25.92
CA VAL A 327 -6.93 -20.09 -25.46
C VAL A 327 -8.00 -21.16 -25.32
N LEU A 328 -8.65 -21.25 -24.16
CA LEU A 328 -9.79 -22.14 -23.95
C LEU A 328 -11.06 -21.47 -24.43
N ALA A 329 -11.68 -22.04 -25.47
CA ALA A 329 -12.87 -21.48 -26.13
C ALA A 329 -14.03 -21.25 -25.16
N GLU A 330 -14.30 -22.21 -24.27
CA GLU A 330 -15.40 -22.17 -23.31
C GLU A 330 -15.19 -21.08 -22.23
N LEU A 331 -13.94 -20.87 -21.78
CA LEU A 331 -13.63 -19.81 -20.84
C LEU A 331 -13.77 -18.42 -21.47
N LEU A 332 -13.28 -18.28 -22.71
CA LEU A 332 -13.44 -17.02 -23.43
C LEU A 332 -14.90 -16.70 -23.70
N ALA A 333 -15.70 -17.70 -24.13
CA ALA A 333 -17.14 -17.54 -24.37
C ALA A 333 -17.95 -17.20 -23.10
N ALA A 334 -17.46 -17.57 -21.92
CA ALA A 334 -18.09 -17.23 -20.64
C ALA A 334 -17.85 -15.80 -20.18
N ALA A 335 -16.91 -15.06 -20.81
CA ALA A 335 -16.65 -13.67 -20.51
C ALA A 335 -17.64 -12.73 -21.21
N ASP A 336 -17.81 -11.51 -20.70
CA ASP A 336 -18.58 -10.47 -21.37
C ASP A 336 -17.89 -10.00 -22.68
N PRO A 337 -18.64 -9.42 -23.62
CA PRO A 337 -18.09 -9.03 -24.94
C PRO A 337 -16.87 -8.10 -24.85
N ALA A 338 -16.87 -7.12 -23.93
CA ALA A 338 -15.77 -6.17 -23.81
C ALA A 338 -14.49 -6.87 -23.32
N THR A 339 -14.62 -7.85 -22.43
CA THR A 339 -13.51 -8.70 -21.96
C THR A 339 -13.02 -9.61 -23.08
N GLN A 340 -13.93 -10.19 -23.91
CA GLN A 340 -13.56 -10.99 -25.07
C GLN A 340 -12.76 -10.18 -26.09
N ASP A 341 -13.20 -8.94 -26.38
CA ASP A 341 -12.53 -8.05 -27.31
C ASP A 341 -11.13 -7.66 -26.81
N ALA A 342 -11.03 -7.26 -25.53
CA ALA A 342 -9.76 -6.89 -24.92
C ALA A 342 -8.77 -8.08 -24.88
N PHE A 343 -9.25 -9.28 -24.56
CA PHE A 343 -8.44 -10.49 -24.55
C PHE A 343 -7.98 -10.85 -25.97
N SER A 344 -8.87 -10.79 -26.95
CA SER A 344 -8.57 -11.11 -28.36
C SER A 344 -7.53 -10.15 -28.94
N ALA A 345 -7.54 -8.88 -28.54
CA ALA A 345 -6.55 -7.90 -28.97
C ALA A 345 -5.12 -8.26 -28.51
N VAL A 346 -4.98 -8.91 -27.34
CA VAL A 346 -3.68 -9.29 -26.76
C VAL A 346 -3.28 -10.72 -27.15
N ALA A 347 -4.21 -11.67 -27.11
CA ALA A 347 -3.97 -13.10 -27.22
C ALA A 347 -4.62 -13.77 -28.44
N GLY A 348 -5.24 -13.01 -29.33
CA GLY A 348 -5.91 -13.55 -30.52
C GLY A 348 -5.01 -14.24 -31.54
N HIS A 349 -3.67 -14.17 -31.36
CA HIS A 349 -2.69 -14.94 -32.14
C HIS A 349 -2.43 -16.35 -31.60
N LEU A 350 -2.93 -16.66 -30.40
CA LEU A 350 -2.73 -17.97 -29.77
C LEU A 350 -3.72 -19.00 -30.33
N PRO A 351 -3.33 -20.31 -30.38
CA PRO A 351 -4.25 -21.37 -30.74
C PRO A 351 -5.46 -21.45 -29.81
N VAL A 352 -6.64 -21.57 -30.38
CA VAL A 352 -7.88 -21.79 -29.62
C VAL A 352 -8.14 -23.31 -29.56
N VAL A 353 -8.35 -23.81 -28.38
CA VAL A 353 -8.67 -25.23 -28.12
C VAL A 353 -9.91 -25.32 -27.21
N THR A 354 -10.59 -26.45 -27.25
CA THR A 354 -11.69 -26.75 -26.34
C THR A 354 -11.21 -27.54 -25.12
N LEU A 355 -12.03 -27.61 -24.07
CA LEU A 355 -11.77 -28.49 -22.94
C LEU A 355 -11.72 -29.97 -23.36
N ASP A 356 -12.56 -30.35 -24.35
CA ASP A 356 -12.61 -31.71 -24.90
C ASP A 356 -11.29 -32.06 -25.63
N ASP A 357 -10.71 -31.13 -26.41
CA ASP A 357 -9.40 -31.31 -27.06
C ASP A 357 -8.27 -31.62 -26.06
N LEU A 358 -8.44 -31.18 -24.81
CA LEU A 358 -7.49 -31.41 -23.71
C LEU A 358 -7.85 -32.57 -22.80
N GLY A 359 -8.98 -33.29 -23.09
CA GLY A 359 -9.49 -34.34 -22.22
C GLY A 359 -9.96 -33.85 -20.86
N ILE A 360 -10.33 -32.57 -20.74
CA ILE A 360 -10.83 -31.95 -19.51
C ILE A 360 -12.35 -31.99 -19.51
N PRO A 361 -13.00 -32.34 -18.38
CA PRO A 361 -14.45 -32.34 -18.26
C PRO A 361 -15.08 -30.97 -18.59
N PRO A 362 -16.37 -30.94 -19.01
CA PRO A 362 -17.10 -29.71 -19.25
C PRO A 362 -17.10 -28.77 -18.06
N LEU A 363 -17.19 -27.45 -18.30
CA LEU A 363 -17.16 -26.41 -17.22
C LEU A 363 -18.22 -26.66 -16.13
N ASP A 364 -19.38 -27.14 -16.48
CA ASP A 364 -20.45 -27.38 -15.51
C ASP A 364 -20.10 -28.54 -14.56
N ASP A 365 -19.48 -29.59 -15.06
CA ASP A 365 -18.98 -30.71 -14.24
C ASP A 365 -17.85 -30.22 -13.30
N LEU A 366 -16.95 -29.34 -13.78
CA LEU A 366 -15.91 -28.74 -12.96
C LEU A 366 -16.47 -27.80 -11.88
N ARG A 367 -17.58 -27.11 -12.15
CA ARG A 367 -18.29 -26.28 -11.16
C ARG A 367 -18.93 -27.09 -10.04
N GLU A 368 -19.42 -28.30 -10.33
CA GLU A 368 -19.97 -29.20 -9.32
C GLU A 368 -18.91 -29.65 -8.30
N LEU A 369 -17.63 -29.74 -8.69
CA LEU A 369 -16.55 -30.13 -7.77
C LEU A 369 -16.27 -29.05 -6.70
N LEU A 370 -16.76 -27.81 -6.89
CA LEU A 370 -16.57 -26.69 -5.96
C LEU A 370 -17.78 -26.44 -5.04
N ARG A 371 -18.87 -27.23 -5.22
CA ARG A 371 -20.09 -27.17 -4.38
C ARG A 371 -20.04 -28.20 -3.25
#